data_c5142290c489dbc560f6bc146aecf1c0
#
_entry.id   c5142290c489dbc560f6bc146aecf1c0
#
_cell.length_a   1.000
_cell.length_b   1.000
_cell.length_c   1.000
_cell.angle_alpha   90.00
_cell.angle_beta   90.00
_cell.angle_gamma   90.00
#
_symmetry.space_group_name_H-M   'P 1'
#
loop_
_entity.id
_entity.type
_entity.pdbx_description
1 polymer ?
#
loop_
_entity_poly.entity_id
_entity_poly.type
_entity_poly.pdbx_seq_one_letter_code
_entity_poly.pdbx_strand_id
1 'polypeptide(L)'
;MVTKKAKLLHVLNNVYFKKTEPVSIVHFLTNRCNARCSFCFIDFDDPNTFKNELSLDEIDKFTKSLGKSLLNVNLTGGEPFARKDIIEIAKLYIKNTTVQSIYVTTNASLPDRVESFAKAIIDFDKNIELTFQISIDDMPEEHNRVRKMSNLFESCIDTYQRLK
;
A
#
# COMPACT_ATOMS: atom_id res chain seq x y z
N MET A 1 18.48 12.61 -16.41
CA MET A 1 18.05 11.26 -15.99
C MET A 1 19.19 10.57 -15.25
N VAL A 2 19.00 10.16 -14.01
CA VAL A 2 20.02 9.38 -13.28
C VAL A 2 19.99 7.94 -13.82
N THR A 3 21.14 7.40 -14.23
CA THR A 3 21.22 6.04 -14.77
C THR A 3 20.90 4.99 -13.70
N LYS A 4 20.38 3.81 -14.11
CA LYS A 4 20.12 2.67 -13.17
C LYS A 4 21.37 2.35 -12.33
N LYS A 5 22.58 2.44 -12.91
CA LYS A 5 23.86 2.20 -12.23
C LYS A 5 24.13 3.23 -11.13
N ALA A 6 23.86 4.51 -11.38
CA ALA A 6 24.04 5.57 -10.37
C ALA A 6 23.03 5.44 -9.20
N LYS A 7 21.80 5.05 -9.49
CA LYS A 7 20.80 4.74 -8.44
C LYS A 7 21.28 3.58 -7.56
N LEU A 8 21.75 2.49 -8.15
CA LEU A 8 22.25 1.33 -7.42
C LEU A 8 23.43 1.70 -6.51
N LEU A 9 24.41 2.44 -7.03
CA LEU A 9 25.56 2.90 -6.25
C LEU A 9 25.15 3.79 -5.07
N HIS A 10 24.14 4.66 -5.24
CA HIS A 10 23.61 5.48 -4.15
C HIS A 10 22.99 4.60 -3.05
N VAL A 11 22.16 3.63 -3.43
CA VAL A 11 21.54 2.69 -2.48
C VAL A 11 22.60 1.87 -1.73
N LEU A 12 23.59 1.32 -2.44
CA LEU A 12 24.67 0.56 -1.82
C LEU A 12 25.47 1.42 -0.85
N ASN A 13 25.81 2.65 -1.23
CA ASN A 13 26.49 3.59 -0.34
C ASN A 13 25.66 3.92 0.91
N ASN A 14 24.35 4.09 0.75
CA ASN A 14 23.47 4.31 1.89
C ASN A 14 23.40 3.07 2.81
N VAL A 15 23.21 1.88 2.25
CA VAL A 15 23.06 0.63 3.03
C VAL A 15 24.31 0.28 3.82
N TYR A 16 25.49 0.40 3.20
CA TYR A 16 26.73 -0.05 3.81
C TYR A 16 27.46 1.02 4.62
N PHE A 17 27.31 2.30 4.26
CA PHE A 17 28.11 3.38 4.86
C PHE A 17 27.26 4.44 5.56
N LYS A 18 26.34 5.11 4.86
CA LYS A 18 25.62 6.27 5.40
C LYS A 18 24.52 5.89 6.39
N LYS A 19 23.68 4.89 6.06
CA LYS A 19 22.58 4.37 6.88
C LYS A 19 21.58 5.46 7.34
N THR A 20 21.31 6.44 6.48
CA THR A 20 20.49 7.62 6.82
C THR A 20 19.14 7.65 6.11
N GLU A 21 18.97 6.86 5.05
CA GLU A 21 17.75 6.83 4.24
C GLU A 21 17.10 5.44 4.27
N PRO A 22 15.78 5.34 4.34
CA PRO A 22 15.09 4.06 4.24
C PRO A 22 15.21 3.49 2.82
N VAL A 23 15.31 2.16 2.74
CA VAL A 23 15.33 1.41 1.47
C VAL A 23 13.94 0.82 1.18
N SER A 24 13.21 0.51 2.23
CA SER A 24 11.85 -0.02 2.19
C SER A 24 11.02 0.60 3.31
N ILE A 25 9.74 0.85 3.02
CA ILE A 25 8.78 1.39 3.99
C ILE A 25 7.51 0.56 3.95
N VAL A 26 6.94 0.31 5.12
CA VAL A 26 5.56 -0.12 5.30
C VAL A 26 4.78 1.08 5.83
N HIS A 27 3.83 1.57 5.04
CA HIS A 27 3.01 2.73 5.38
C HIS A 27 1.59 2.31 5.69
N PHE A 28 1.20 2.39 6.95
CA PHE A 28 -0.17 2.23 7.39
C PHE A 28 -0.96 3.50 7.07
N LEU A 29 -1.69 3.48 5.97
CA LEU A 29 -2.38 4.67 5.43
C LEU A 29 -3.57 5.09 6.29
N THR A 30 -4.24 4.12 6.90
CA THR A 30 -5.46 4.30 7.68
C THR A 30 -5.67 3.14 8.63
N ASN A 31 -6.31 3.39 9.76
CA ASN A 31 -6.84 2.34 10.63
C ASN A 31 -8.30 1.96 10.26
N ARG A 32 -8.92 2.68 9.33
CA ARG A 32 -10.26 2.35 8.86
C ARG A 32 -10.24 1.07 8.05
N CYS A 33 -11.19 0.19 8.34
CA CYS A 33 -11.39 -1.05 7.61
C CYS A 33 -12.88 -1.35 7.55
N ASN A 34 -13.32 -1.96 6.47
CA ASN A 34 -14.68 -2.44 6.31
C ASN A 34 -14.87 -3.88 6.80
N ALA A 35 -13.78 -4.61 7.07
CA ALA A 35 -13.81 -5.90 7.76
C ALA A 35 -13.62 -5.76 9.27
N ARG A 36 -13.96 -6.81 10.04
CA ARG A 36 -13.80 -6.88 11.49
C ARG A 36 -13.22 -8.22 11.89
N CYS A 37 -12.04 -8.54 11.32
CA CYS A 37 -11.37 -9.83 11.51
C CYS A 37 -11.18 -10.14 12.99
N SER A 38 -11.45 -11.39 13.39
CA SER A 38 -11.36 -11.83 14.78
C SER A 38 -9.93 -11.78 15.36
N PHE A 39 -8.94 -11.77 14.49
CA PHE A 39 -7.50 -11.73 14.81
C PHE A 39 -6.86 -10.37 14.51
N CYS A 40 -7.66 -9.32 14.20
CA CYS A 40 -7.13 -8.01 13.85
C CYS A 40 -6.46 -7.35 15.06
N PHE A 41 -5.29 -6.75 14.86
CA PHE A 41 -4.60 -5.99 15.90
C PHE A 41 -5.13 -4.56 16.07
N ILE A 42 -5.97 -4.08 15.13
CA ILE A 42 -6.59 -2.75 15.25
C ILE A 42 -7.74 -2.85 16.26
N ASP A 43 -7.66 -2.05 17.31
CA ASP A 43 -8.73 -1.88 18.27
C ASP A 43 -9.75 -0.88 17.72
N PHE A 44 -10.87 -1.40 17.23
CA PHE A 44 -11.94 -0.57 16.67
C PHE A 44 -12.84 0.07 17.74
N ASP A 45 -12.72 -0.35 18.99
CA ASP A 45 -13.50 0.17 20.12
C ASP A 45 -12.81 1.36 20.80
N ASP A 46 -11.48 1.55 20.58
CA ASP A 46 -10.75 2.73 21.05
C ASP A 46 -11.12 3.95 20.20
N PRO A 47 -11.68 5.02 20.80
CA PRO A 47 -12.06 6.25 20.10
C PRO A 47 -10.88 7.01 19.47
N ASN A 48 -9.64 6.66 19.83
CA ASN A 48 -8.42 7.26 19.27
C ASN A 48 -7.92 6.53 18.02
N THR A 49 -8.41 5.33 17.74
CA THR A 49 -7.95 4.49 16.62
C THR A 49 -8.00 5.21 15.26
N PHE A 50 -8.97 6.11 15.07
CA PHE A 50 -9.17 6.81 13.79
C PHE A 50 -8.63 8.24 13.79
N LYS A 51 -7.96 8.65 14.86
CA LYS A 51 -7.31 9.95 14.96
C LYS A 51 -5.93 9.93 14.32
N ASN A 52 -5.47 11.09 13.88
CA ASN A 52 -4.10 11.30 13.40
C ASN A 52 -3.72 10.56 12.10
N GLU A 53 -4.67 10.30 11.22
CA GLU A 53 -4.33 9.93 9.84
C GLU A 53 -3.61 11.10 9.18
N LEU A 54 -2.47 10.82 8.53
CA LEU A 54 -1.73 11.84 7.80
C LEU A 54 -2.57 12.37 6.64
N SER A 55 -2.66 13.69 6.52
CA SER A 55 -3.22 14.36 5.35
C SER A 55 -2.33 14.17 4.12
N LEU A 56 -2.87 14.44 2.94
CA LEU A 56 -2.11 14.35 1.69
C LEU A 56 -0.91 15.31 1.68
N ASP A 57 -1.05 16.51 2.27
CA ASP A 57 0.04 17.48 2.40
C ASP A 57 1.16 17.00 3.33
N GLU A 58 0.80 16.32 4.42
CA GLU A 58 1.80 15.73 5.32
C GLU A 58 2.50 14.56 4.65
N ILE A 59 1.79 13.74 3.87
CA ILE A 59 2.38 12.65 3.09
C ILE A 59 3.29 13.21 1.99
N ASP A 60 2.95 14.32 1.35
CA ASP A 60 3.83 14.98 0.38
C ASP A 60 5.14 15.43 1.03
N LYS A 61 5.07 16.08 2.20
CA LYS A 61 6.26 16.45 2.98
C LYS A 61 7.07 15.24 3.41
N PHE A 62 6.39 14.21 3.93
CA PHE A 62 7.02 12.97 4.35
C PHE A 62 7.76 12.29 3.19
N THR A 63 7.11 12.09 2.05
CA THR A 63 7.73 11.44 0.89
C THR A 63 8.92 12.22 0.34
N LYS A 64 8.91 13.56 0.39
CA LYS A 64 10.05 14.42 0.03
C LYS A 64 11.25 14.26 0.98
N SER A 65 11.00 13.90 2.25
CA SER A 65 12.06 13.73 3.25
C SER A 65 12.79 12.38 3.19
N LEU A 66 12.28 11.39 2.45
CA LEU A 66 12.77 10.00 2.44
C LEU A 66 14.11 9.80 1.72
N GLY A 67 14.60 10.80 1.00
CA GLY A 67 15.86 10.71 0.25
C GLY A 67 15.73 9.93 -1.07
N LYS A 68 16.85 9.35 -1.52
CA LYS A 68 16.99 8.73 -2.84
C LYS A 68 17.31 7.24 -2.80
N SER A 69 17.17 6.60 -1.63
CA SER A 69 17.46 5.17 -1.46
C SER A 69 16.22 4.30 -1.42
N LEU A 70 15.01 4.88 -1.40
CA LEU A 70 13.76 4.12 -1.32
C LEU A 70 13.55 3.31 -2.60
N LEU A 71 13.50 1.99 -2.47
CA LEU A 71 13.25 1.05 -3.58
C LEU A 71 11.82 0.57 -3.63
N ASN A 72 11.22 0.35 -2.47
CA ASN A 72 9.85 -0.15 -2.39
C ASN A 72 9.07 0.47 -1.25
N VAL A 73 7.75 0.51 -1.40
CA VAL A 73 6.80 0.89 -0.37
C VAL A 73 5.67 -0.13 -0.35
N ASN A 74 5.29 -0.58 0.85
CA ASN A 74 4.06 -1.34 1.06
C ASN A 74 3.00 -0.41 1.64
N LEU A 75 1.94 -0.18 0.89
CA LEU A 75 0.76 0.57 1.30
C LEU A 75 -0.22 -0.40 1.96
N THR A 76 -0.48 -0.20 3.24
CA THR A 76 -1.29 -1.09 4.06
C THR A 76 -2.13 -0.28 5.06
N GLY A 77 -2.65 -0.93 6.11
CA GLY A 77 -3.42 -0.30 7.18
C GLY A 77 -4.53 -1.21 7.68
N GLY A 78 -5.71 -0.65 7.91
CA GLY A 78 -6.94 -1.41 8.00
C GLY A 78 -7.28 -1.97 6.61
N GLU A 79 -8.02 -1.18 5.82
CA GLU A 79 -8.16 -1.42 4.39
C GLU A 79 -7.68 -0.18 3.62
N PRO A 80 -6.56 -0.24 2.90
CA PRO A 80 -6.00 0.94 2.23
C PRO A 80 -6.96 1.53 1.19
N PHE A 81 -7.78 0.70 0.54
CA PHE A 81 -8.81 1.16 -0.40
C PHE A 81 -10.04 1.78 0.28
N ALA A 82 -10.18 1.76 1.60
CA ALA A 82 -11.14 2.59 2.32
C ALA A 82 -10.76 4.08 2.26
N ARG A 83 -9.48 4.39 2.03
CA ARG A 83 -8.97 5.74 1.86
C ARG A 83 -9.22 6.26 0.44
N LYS A 84 -9.82 7.46 0.30
CA LYS A 84 -10.25 8.00 -1.00
C LYS A 84 -9.09 8.46 -1.88
N ASP A 85 -8.02 8.97 -1.27
CA ASP A 85 -6.85 9.59 -1.89
C ASP A 85 -5.66 8.62 -2.05
N ILE A 86 -5.89 7.31 -2.03
CA ILE A 86 -4.84 6.29 -2.16
C ILE A 86 -4.05 6.42 -3.49
N ILE A 87 -4.71 6.82 -4.57
CA ILE A 87 -4.08 7.04 -5.88
C ILE A 87 -3.10 8.19 -5.79
N GLU A 88 -3.52 9.31 -5.20
CA GLU A 88 -2.69 10.50 -5.02
C GLU A 88 -1.49 10.20 -4.13
N ILE A 89 -1.69 9.43 -3.05
CA ILE A 89 -0.62 9.00 -2.15
C ILE A 89 0.43 8.17 -2.92
N ALA A 90 0.01 7.18 -3.70
CA ALA A 90 0.93 6.36 -4.48
C ALA A 90 1.71 7.21 -5.51
N LYS A 91 1.05 8.17 -6.16
CA LYS A 91 1.69 9.13 -7.07
C LYS A 91 2.72 10.01 -6.37
N LEU A 92 2.49 10.41 -5.11
CA LEU A 92 3.47 11.16 -4.32
C LEU A 92 4.75 10.34 -4.07
N TYR A 93 4.63 9.06 -3.76
CA TYR A 93 5.79 8.17 -3.64
C TYR A 93 6.59 8.10 -4.95
N ILE A 94 5.90 7.89 -6.08
CA ILE A 94 6.55 7.82 -7.40
C ILE A 94 7.24 9.14 -7.74
N LYS A 95 6.58 10.27 -7.50
CA LYS A 95 7.07 11.61 -7.83
C LYS A 95 8.25 12.06 -6.97
N ASN A 96 8.18 11.83 -5.66
CA ASN A 96 9.09 12.43 -4.68
C ASN A 96 10.29 11.54 -4.34
N THR A 97 10.22 10.23 -4.63
CA THR A 97 11.27 9.26 -4.26
C THR A 97 11.85 8.55 -5.48
N THR A 98 12.64 7.51 -5.25
CA THR A 98 13.17 6.63 -6.30
C THR A 98 12.54 5.25 -6.28
N VAL A 99 11.36 5.14 -5.69
CA VAL A 99 10.61 3.88 -5.60
C VAL A 99 10.50 3.20 -6.97
N GLN A 100 10.68 1.89 -6.96
CA GLN A 100 10.57 1.04 -8.15
C GLN A 100 9.38 0.09 -8.05
N SER A 101 9.01 -0.28 -6.81
CA SER A 101 7.92 -1.21 -6.56
C SER A 101 6.96 -0.64 -5.52
N ILE A 102 5.68 -0.74 -5.80
CA ILE A 102 4.59 -0.46 -4.84
C ILE A 102 3.86 -1.76 -4.58
N TYR A 103 3.83 -2.16 -3.31
CA TYR A 103 3.02 -3.26 -2.82
C TYR A 103 1.77 -2.69 -2.17
N VAL A 104 0.63 -3.33 -2.36
CA VAL A 104 -0.61 -2.96 -1.67
C VAL A 104 -1.19 -4.21 -1.01
N THR A 105 -1.26 -4.19 0.32
CA THR A 105 -1.89 -5.27 1.10
C THR A 105 -3.35 -4.92 1.32
N THR A 106 -4.27 -5.74 0.81
CA THR A 106 -5.71 -5.45 0.82
C THR A 106 -6.54 -6.68 1.16
N ASN A 107 -7.70 -6.48 1.77
CA ASN A 107 -8.70 -7.52 1.91
C ASN A 107 -9.48 -7.78 0.61
N ALA A 108 -9.22 -6.98 -0.42
CA ALA A 108 -9.78 -7.10 -1.77
C ALA A 108 -11.32 -7.05 -1.85
N SER A 109 -11.99 -6.48 -0.86
CA SER A 109 -13.44 -6.32 -0.82
C SER A 109 -13.99 -5.24 -1.75
N LEU A 110 -13.12 -4.47 -2.39
CA LEU A 110 -13.47 -3.30 -3.21
C LEU A 110 -12.86 -3.42 -4.62
N PRO A 111 -13.26 -4.42 -5.42
CA PRO A 111 -12.62 -4.75 -6.71
C PRO A 111 -12.57 -3.58 -7.68
N ASP A 112 -13.61 -2.77 -7.79
CA ASP A 112 -13.66 -1.60 -8.68
C ASP A 112 -12.60 -0.54 -8.30
N ARG A 113 -12.37 -0.34 -7.01
CA ARG A 113 -11.37 0.62 -6.52
C ARG A 113 -9.95 0.10 -6.72
N VAL A 114 -9.73 -1.20 -6.51
CA VAL A 114 -8.44 -1.85 -6.76
C VAL A 114 -8.07 -1.77 -8.24
N GLU A 115 -8.99 -2.10 -9.13
CA GLU A 115 -8.81 -2.02 -10.58
C GLU A 115 -8.54 -0.57 -11.04
N SER A 116 -9.33 0.39 -10.56
CA SER A 116 -9.14 1.81 -10.88
C SER A 116 -7.78 2.33 -10.42
N PHE A 117 -7.34 1.91 -9.23
CA PHE A 117 -6.00 2.23 -8.72
C PHE A 117 -4.91 1.64 -9.61
N ALA A 118 -5.01 0.35 -9.96
CA ALA A 118 -4.01 -0.32 -10.80
C ALA A 118 -3.85 0.41 -12.15
N LYS A 119 -4.96 0.71 -12.82
CA LYS A 119 -4.96 1.47 -14.08
C LYS A 119 -4.32 2.85 -13.91
N ALA A 120 -4.73 3.61 -12.88
CA ALA A 120 -4.24 4.97 -12.66
C ALA A 120 -2.73 5.03 -12.35
N ILE A 121 -2.16 4.01 -11.67
CA ILE A 121 -0.75 3.96 -11.35
C ILE A 121 0.08 3.52 -12.54
N ILE A 122 -0.35 2.50 -13.29
CA ILE A 122 0.32 2.03 -14.52
C ILE A 122 0.32 3.12 -15.60
N ASP A 123 -0.78 3.88 -15.74
CA ASP A 123 -0.86 5.01 -16.67
C ASP A 123 0.05 6.17 -16.25
N PHE A 124 0.23 6.38 -14.94
CA PHE A 124 1.10 7.44 -14.41
C PHE A 124 2.60 7.13 -14.59
N ASP A 125 3.02 5.90 -14.32
CA ASP A 125 4.40 5.44 -14.58
C ASP A 125 4.41 3.96 -14.99
N LYS A 126 4.68 3.71 -16.27
CA LYS A 126 4.75 2.36 -16.85
C LYS A 126 5.94 1.52 -16.37
N ASN A 127 6.90 2.12 -15.67
CA ASN A 127 8.08 1.41 -15.17
C ASN A 127 7.92 0.98 -13.71
N ILE A 128 6.84 1.40 -13.04
CA ILE A 128 6.59 0.99 -11.66
C ILE A 128 6.14 -0.47 -11.62
N GLU A 129 6.74 -1.24 -10.74
CA GLU A 129 6.28 -2.58 -10.43
C GLU A 129 5.16 -2.48 -9.39
N LEU A 130 3.95 -2.87 -9.78
CA LEU A 130 2.78 -2.84 -8.91
C LEU A 130 2.37 -4.25 -8.52
N THR A 131 2.33 -4.53 -7.22
CA THR A 131 1.99 -5.83 -6.66
C THR A 131 0.86 -5.72 -5.66
N PHE A 132 -0.13 -6.59 -5.77
CA PHE A 132 -1.23 -6.70 -4.79
C PHE A 132 -1.07 -7.96 -3.96
N GLN A 133 -1.06 -7.79 -2.65
CA GLN A 133 -1.11 -8.88 -1.68
C GLN A 133 -2.56 -9.01 -1.20
N ILE A 134 -3.28 -9.95 -1.80
CA ILE A 134 -4.66 -10.25 -1.43
C ILE A 134 -4.66 -11.14 -0.20
N SER A 135 -5.38 -10.72 0.84
CA SER A 135 -5.43 -11.41 2.11
C SER A 135 -6.48 -12.52 2.08
N ILE A 136 -6.06 -13.75 1.80
CA ILE A 136 -6.89 -14.96 1.87
C ILE A 136 -6.32 -15.86 2.97
N ASP A 137 -7.17 -16.26 3.93
CA ASP A 137 -6.72 -17.05 5.09
C ASP A 137 -7.13 -18.53 4.98
N ASP A 138 -8.28 -18.80 4.36
CA ASP A 138 -8.87 -20.14 4.32
C ASP A 138 -9.84 -20.27 3.13
N MET A 139 -10.56 -21.42 3.06
CA MET A 139 -11.65 -21.63 2.12
C MET A 139 -12.84 -20.68 2.40
N PRO A 140 -13.77 -20.48 1.43
CA PRO A 140 -14.74 -19.38 1.44
C PRO A 140 -15.50 -19.18 2.77
N GLU A 141 -16.08 -20.24 3.31
CA GLU A 141 -16.91 -20.16 4.50
C GLU A 141 -16.11 -19.66 5.72
N GLU A 142 -14.97 -20.28 5.97
CA GLU A 142 -14.11 -19.95 7.10
C GLU A 142 -13.45 -18.58 6.91
N HIS A 143 -12.98 -18.27 5.70
CA HIS A 143 -12.45 -16.95 5.37
C HIS A 143 -13.46 -15.84 5.68
N ASN A 144 -14.70 -15.98 5.18
CA ASN A 144 -15.76 -15.00 5.40
C ASN A 144 -16.13 -14.90 6.90
N ARG A 145 -16.13 -16.02 7.62
CA ARG A 145 -16.42 -16.09 9.05
C ARG A 145 -15.38 -15.34 9.89
N VAL A 146 -14.08 -15.64 9.70
CA VAL A 146 -13.01 -15.05 10.51
C VAL A 146 -12.80 -13.58 10.23
N ARG A 147 -13.07 -13.13 8.99
CA ARG A 147 -13.03 -11.72 8.60
C ARG A 147 -14.31 -10.95 8.85
N LYS A 148 -15.38 -11.66 9.31
CA LYS A 148 -16.70 -11.11 9.63
C LYS A 148 -17.27 -10.28 8.46
N MET A 149 -17.12 -10.81 7.25
CA MET A 149 -17.62 -10.17 6.04
C MET A 149 -18.13 -11.24 5.05
N SER A 150 -19.42 -11.16 4.73
CA SER A 150 -20.04 -12.07 3.75
C SER A 150 -19.51 -11.82 2.34
N ASN A 151 -19.36 -12.88 1.55
CA ASN A 151 -18.92 -12.86 0.16
C ASN A 151 -17.53 -12.20 -0.05
N LEU A 152 -16.67 -12.17 1.00
CA LEU A 152 -15.36 -11.58 0.89
C LEU A 152 -14.44 -12.44 0.02
N PHE A 153 -14.51 -13.76 0.15
CA PHE A 153 -13.71 -14.66 -0.66
C PHE A 153 -14.00 -14.48 -2.16
N GLU A 154 -15.28 -14.38 -2.50
CA GLU A 154 -15.74 -14.13 -3.87
C GLU A 154 -15.22 -12.79 -4.40
N SER A 155 -15.22 -11.75 -3.56
CA SER A 155 -14.63 -10.45 -3.90
C SER A 155 -13.11 -10.54 -4.11
N CYS A 156 -12.40 -11.36 -3.33
CA CYS A 156 -10.97 -11.62 -3.55
C CYS A 156 -10.72 -12.25 -4.92
N ILE A 157 -11.53 -13.22 -5.32
CA ILE A 157 -11.42 -13.88 -6.63
C ILE A 157 -11.74 -12.91 -7.76
N ASP A 158 -12.82 -12.10 -7.63
CA ASP A 158 -13.17 -11.07 -8.62
C ASP A 158 -12.03 -10.04 -8.76
N THR A 159 -11.50 -9.55 -7.64
CA THR A 159 -10.35 -8.64 -7.66
C THR A 159 -9.14 -9.24 -8.38
N TYR A 160 -8.80 -10.49 -8.07
CA TYR A 160 -7.70 -11.20 -8.75
C TYR A 160 -7.92 -11.31 -10.27
N GLN A 161 -9.15 -11.66 -10.69
CA GLN A 161 -9.48 -11.80 -12.12
C GLN A 161 -9.36 -10.46 -12.86
N ARG A 162 -9.75 -9.35 -12.25
CA ARG A 162 -9.65 -8.00 -12.84
C ARG A 162 -8.22 -7.48 -12.95
N LEU A 163 -7.33 -7.96 -12.09
CA LEU A 163 -5.91 -7.57 -12.09
C LEU A 163 -5.04 -8.41 -13.04
N LYS A 164 -5.57 -9.50 -13.58
CA LYS A 164 -4.89 -10.41 -14.50
C LYS A 164 -4.93 -9.89 -15.94
#